data_ab0fde29f5ef6ec900e2f2e549987ef7
#
_entry.id   ab0fde29f5ef6ec900e2f2e549987ef7
#
_cell.length_a   1.000
_cell.length_b   1.000
_cell.length_c   1.000
_cell.angle_alpha   90.00
_cell.angle_beta   90.00
_cell.angle_gamma   90.00
#
_symmetry.space_group_name_H-M   'P 1'
#
loop_
_entity.id
_entity.type
_entity.pdbx_description
1 polymer ?
#
loop_
_entity_poly.entity_id
_entity_poly.type
_entity_poly.pdbx_seq_one_letter_code
_entity_poly.pdbx_strand_id
1 'polypeptide(L)'
;MDKLRQELSSLHIEKALDIATRDGAFAKEMYAGFGSCKEIVALDRSDKMFEKGREKCAGMPVNFVIGDACHMDFEDNTFDVVGIGNSLHHIPDLAALLAEMKRVVKPGGLIILSEMYNDGQPKASLTHWILHDIDCTMHTIDGIYHHPTYSKSEILWLARNAGLTVEKTLCDLIDDPKVVAKLRECIAAVPENLKKYESDPAHAFLAAEAAWLNEEYEANGVTSAEQLVAFCRK
;
A
#
# COMPACT_ATOMS: atom_id res chain seq x y z
N MET A 1 1.97 7.95 9.39
CA MET A 1 0.57 7.43 9.50
C MET A 1 -0.17 7.93 10.76
N ASP A 2 0.16 9.12 11.22
CA ASP A 2 -0.43 9.65 12.48
C ASP A 2 -1.91 10.04 12.34
N LYS A 3 -2.28 10.59 11.16
CA LYS A 3 -3.69 10.93 10.90
C LYS A 3 -4.57 9.69 10.80
N LEU A 4 -4.08 8.61 10.15
CA LEU A 4 -4.75 7.31 10.13
C LEU A 4 -4.98 6.80 11.54
N ARG A 5 -3.93 6.76 12.38
CA ARG A 5 -4.03 6.28 13.76
C ARG A 5 -5.02 7.10 14.59
N GLN A 6 -5.01 8.43 14.41
CA GLN A 6 -5.97 9.32 15.09
C GLN A 6 -7.42 8.98 14.72
N GLU A 7 -7.71 8.73 13.44
CA GLU A 7 -9.05 8.37 12.97
C GLU A 7 -9.53 7.02 13.52
N LEU A 8 -8.61 6.08 13.72
CA LEU A 8 -8.94 4.75 14.22
C LEU A 8 -9.03 4.68 15.75
N SER A 9 -8.60 5.71 16.48
CA SER A 9 -8.37 5.66 17.93
C SER A 9 -9.60 5.39 18.79
N SER A 10 -10.80 5.70 18.29
CA SER A 10 -12.06 5.41 18.97
C SER A 10 -12.65 4.04 18.64
N LEU A 11 -12.05 3.31 17.68
CA LEU A 11 -12.59 2.03 17.23
C LEU A 11 -12.13 0.90 18.17
N HIS A 12 -13.10 0.07 18.56
CA HIS A 12 -12.90 -1.16 19.32
C HIS A 12 -13.21 -2.33 18.40
N ILE A 13 -12.18 -3.06 17.97
CA ILE A 13 -12.24 -4.05 16.89
C ILE A 13 -12.13 -5.46 17.46
N GLU A 14 -13.09 -6.33 17.13
CA GLU A 14 -12.99 -7.75 17.42
C GLU A 14 -12.05 -8.41 16.39
N LYS A 15 -12.28 -8.15 15.08
CA LYS A 15 -11.51 -8.77 14.02
C LYS A 15 -11.29 -7.81 12.84
N ALA A 16 -10.03 -7.62 12.45
CA ALA A 16 -9.65 -6.86 11.28
C ALA A 16 -8.93 -7.74 10.24
N LEU A 17 -8.94 -7.30 8.99
CA LEU A 17 -8.21 -7.92 7.88
C LEU A 17 -7.27 -6.90 7.25
N ASP A 18 -6.00 -7.27 7.08
CA ASP A 18 -5.01 -6.58 6.27
C ASP A 18 -4.72 -7.39 5.02
N ILE A 19 -5.05 -6.84 3.86
CA ILE A 19 -4.95 -7.50 2.56
C ILE A 19 -3.64 -7.11 1.88
N ALA A 20 -2.99 -8.10 1.22
CA ALA A 20 -1.68 -7.97 0.60
C ALA A 20 -0.65 -7.44 1.62
N THR A 21 -0.67 -8.05 2.79
CA THR A 21 0.02 -7.57 4.00
C THR A 21 1.53 -7.57 3.88
N ARG A 22 2.10 -8.38 3.00
CA ARG A 22 3.54 -8.56 2.80
C ARG A 22 4.27 -8.85 4.12
N ASP A 23 4.83 -7.85 4.77
CA ASP A 23 5.55 -7.93 6.04
C ASP A 23 4.79 -7.31 7.23
N GLY A 24 3.47 -7.18 7.12
CA GLY A 24 2.60 -6.71 8.19
C GLY A 24 2.72 -5.22 8.51
N ALA A 25 3.30 -4.42 7.62
CA ALA A 25 3.50 -2.99 7.89
C ALA A 25 2.18 -2.25 8.10
N PHE A 26 1.18 -2.50 7.24
CA PHE A 26 -0.12 -1.85 7.36
C PHE A 26 -0.96 -2.43 8.50
N ALA A 27 -0.89 -3.75 8.75
CA ALA A 27 -1.49 -4.37 9.93
C ALA A 27 -1.01 -3.72 11.23
N LYS A 28 0.30 -3.44 11.34
CA LYS A 28 0.89 -2.72 12.47
C LYS A 28 0.35 -1.30 12.61
N GLU A 29 0.21 -0.57 11.49
CA GLU A 29 -0.35 0.79 11.50
C GLU A 29 -1.80 0.81 11.96
N MET A 30 -2.63 -0.11 11.47
CA MET A 30 -4.01 -0.26 11.91
C MET A 30 -4.08 -0.60 13.40
N TYR A 31 -3.29 -1.60 13.85
CA TYR A 31 -3.27 -1.98 15.26
C TYR A 31 -2.87 -0.83 16.18
N ALA A 32 -1.85 -0.08 15.80
CA ALA A 32 -1.40 1.09 16.58
C ALA A 32 -2.44 2.22 16.62
N GLY A 33 -3.34 2.26 15.63
CA GLY A 33 -4.44 3.22 15.56
C GLY A 33 -5.66 2.81 16.36
N PHE A 34 -5.99 1.53 16.45
CA PHE A 34 -7.21 1.09 17.13
C PHE A 34 -7.20 1.35 18.66
N GLY A 35 -8.32 1.75 19.21
CA GLY A 35 -8.50 1.82 20.67
C GLY A 35 -8.34 0.44 21.34
N SER A 36 -8.79 -0.61 20.66
CA SER A 36 -8.47 -2.00 20.97
C SER A 36 -8.71 -2.89 19.74
N CYS A 37 -7.97 -4.00 19.66
CA CYS A 37 -8.16 -5.00 18.61
C CYS A 37 -7.82 -6.39 19.15
N LYS A 38 -8.75 -7.36 18.96
CA LYS A 38 -8.52 -8.73 19.45
C LYS A 38 -7.78 -9.60 18.46
N GLU A 39 -8.02 -9.42 17.16
CA GLU A 39 -7.37 -10.19 16.09
C GLU A 39 -7.21 -9.35 14.84
N ILE A 40 -6.04 -9.45 14.20
CA ILE A 40 -5.82 -9.01 12.83
C ILE A 40 -5.40 -10.23 12.01
N VAL A 41 -6.14 -10.53 10.95
CA VAL A 41 -5.70 -11.46 9.91
C VAL A 41 -4.90 -10.68 8.89
N ALA A 42 -3.67 -11.11 8.62
CA ALA A 42 -2.74 -10.52 7.68
C ALA A 42 -2.61 -11.46 6.47
N LEU A 43 -3.37 -11.16 5.40
CA LEU A 43 -3.48 -12.00 4.21
C LEU A 43 -2.48 -11.59 3.14
N ASP A 44 -1.75 -12.55 2.58
CA ASP A 44 -0.93 -12.36 1.39
C ASP A 44 -0.90 -13.66 0.56
N ARG A 45 -0.69 -13.52 -0.75
CA ARG A 45 -0.55 -14.69 -1.65
C ARG A 45 0.78 -15.42 -1.46
N SER A 46 1.75 -14.83 -0.77
CA SER A 46 3.09 -15.35 -0.56
C SER A 46 3.53 -15.21 0.89
N ASP A 47 4.11 -16.26 1.44
CA ASP A 47 4.66 -16.28 2.80
C ASP A 47 6.12 -15.79 2.89
N LYS A 48 6.74 -15.37 1.77
CA LYS A 48 8.16 -14.98 1.70
C LYS A 48 8.56 -13.94 2.75
N MET A 49 7.62 -13.08 3.14
CA MET A 49 7.88 -12.00 4.09
C MET A 49 7.24 -12.22 5.47
N PHE A 50 6.58 -13.36 5.70
CA PHE A 50 5.83 -13.61 6.94
C PHE A 50 6.73 -13.74 8.17
N GLU A 51 7.93 -14.31 8.05
CA GLU A 51 8.88 -14.37 9.16
C GLU A 51 9.24 -12.97 9.65
N LYS A 52 9.64 -12.10 8.72
CA LYS A 52 9.92 -10.70 9.00
C LYS A 52 8.68 -9.96 9.53
N GLY A 53 7.51 -10.31 9.02
CA GLY A 53 6.22 -9.78 9.49
C GLY A 53 5.93 -10.16 10.93
N ARG A 54 6.15 -11.42 11.30
CA ARG A 54 5.97 -11.89 12.69
C ARG A 54 6.91 -11.17 13.66
N GLU A 55 8.16 -10.93 13.25
CA GLU A 55 9.10 -10.12 14.04
C GLU A 55 8.61 -8.67 14.19
N LYS A 56 8.15 -8.04 13.09
CA LYS A 56 7.64 -6.66 13.08
C LYS A 56 6.40 -6.48 13.95
N CYS A 57 5.51 -7.49 13.95
CA CYS A 57 4.25 -7.51 14.69
C CYS A 57 4.35 -8.27 16.03
N ALA A 58 5.56 -8.50 16.55
CA ALA A 58 5.74 -9.24 17.80
C ALA A 58 4.97 -8.60 18.95
N GLY A 59 4.21 -9.39 19.69
CA GLY A 59 3.35 -8.92 20.78
C GLY A 59 2.00 -8.34 20.35
N MET A 60 1.70 -8.31 19.05
CA MET A 60 0.39 -7.89 18.51
C MET A 60 -0.43 -9.14 18.14
N PRO A 61 -1.77 -9.06 18.16
CA PRO A 61 -2.64 -10.19 17.81
C PRO A 61 -2.78 -10.32 16.28
N VAL A 62 -1.65 -10.45 15.58
CA VAL A 62 -1.59 -10.53 14.10
C VAL A 62 -1.31 -11.97 13.67
N ASN A 63 -2.23 -12.52 12.88
CA ASN A 63 -2.15 -13.87 12.32
C ASN A 63 -1.91 -13.80 10.80
N PHE A 64 -0.76 -14.28 10.33
CA PHE A 64 -0.37 -14.28 8.91
C PHE A 64 -0.96 -15.51 8.21
N VAL A 65 -1.69 -15.28 7.11
CA VAL A 65 -2.42 -16.30 6.35
C VAL A 65 -2.10 -16.17 4.86
N ILE A 66 -1.82 -17.31 4.19
CA ILE A 66 -1.68 -17.34 2.73
C ILE A 66 -3.06 -17.40 2.11
N GLY A 67 -3.32 -16.55 1.12
CA GLY A 67 -4.58 -16.56 0.36
C GLY A 67 -4.62 -15.53 -0.78
N ASP A 68 -5.59 -15.71 -1.66
CA ASP A 68 -5.85 -14.79 -2.77
C ASP A 68 -6.83 -13.69 -2.35
N ALA A 69 -6.41 -12.44 -2.50
CA ALA A 69 -7.25 -11.27 -2.18
C ALA A 69 -8.51 -11.16 -3.05
N CYS A 70 -8.49 -11.76 -4.25
CA CYS A 70 -9.62 -11.78 -5.18
C CYS A 70 -10.57 -12.96 -4.95
N HIS A 71 -10.19 -13.94 -4.11
CA HIS A 71 -10.98 -15.15 -3.80
C HIS A 71 -10.65 -15.59 -2.36
N MET A 72 -11.14 -14.85 -1.38
CA MET A 72 -10.81 -15.07 0.03
C MET A 72 -11.63 -16.21 0.63
N ASP A 73 -10.94 -17.13 1.31
CA ASP A 73 -11.58 -18.23 2.07
C ASP A 73 -12.03 -17.76 3.47
N PHE A 74 -12.88 -16.73 3.48
CA PHE A 74 -13.54 -16.21 4.68
C PHE A 74 -15.04 -16.15 4.45
N GLU A 75 -15.81 -16.34 5.52
CA GLU A 75 -17.26 -16.17 5.48
C GLU A 75 -17.65 -14.69 5.25
N ASP A 76 -18.85 -14.50 4.72
CA ASP A 76 -19.43 -13.15 4.56
C ASP A 76 -19.54 -12.45 5.92
N ASN A 77 -19.33 -11.14 5.95
CA ASN A 77 -19.54 -10.32 7.13
C ASN A 77 -18.70 -10.76 8.35
N THR A 78 -17.46 -11.15 8.13
CA THR A 78 -16.54 -11.65 9.18
C THR A 78 -15.81 -10.52 9.91
N PHE A 79 -15.40 -9.45 9.21
CA PHE A 79 -14.47 -8.44 9.73
C PHE A 79 -15.16 -7.12 10.06
N ASP A 80 -14.77 -6.50 11.17
CA ASP A 80 -15.20 -5.15 11.53
C ASP A 80 -14.49 -4.10 10.66
N VAL A 81 -13.23 -4.35 10.33
CA VAL A 81 -12.39 -3.51 9.46
C VAL A 81 -11.67 -4.39 8.44
N VAL A 82 -11.68 -3.95 7.18
CA VAL A 82 -10.91 -4.55 6.08
C VAL A 82 -10.05 -3.46 5.47
N GLY A 83 -8.74 -3.63 5.48
CA GLY A 83 -7.79 -2.66 4.97
C GLY A 83 -6.88 -3.23 3.88
N ILE A 84 -6.44 -2.36 2.97
CA ILE A 84 -5.35 -2.61 2.05
C ILE A 84 -4.44 -1.39 2.03
N GLY A 85 -3.13 -1.61 2.17
CA GLY A 85 -2.14 -0.55 2.24
C GLY A 85 -1.09 -0.66 1.14
N ASN A 86 -1.04 0.35 0.27
CA ASN A 86 -0.02 0.51 -0.78
C ASN A 86 0.16 -0.75 -1.64
N SER A 87 -0.96 -1.33 -2.08
CA SER A 87 -0.97 -2.61 -2.80
C SER A 87 -2.04 -2.71 -3.90
N LEU A 88 -2.90 -1.70 -4.09
CA LEU A 88 -3.91 -1.73 -5.18
C LEU A 88 -3.24 -1.89 -6.54
N HIS A 89 -2.12 -1.22 -6.76
CA HIS A 89 -1.35 -1.26 -8.00
C HIS A 89 -0.65 -2.61 -8.28
N HIS A 90 -0.66 -3.53 -7.33
CA HIS A 90 -0.17 -4.91 -7.50
C HIS A 90 -1.28 -5.92 -7.79
N ILE A 91 -2.55 -5.53 -7.74
CA ILE A 91 -3.69 -6.43 -7.93
C ILE A 91 -4.28 -6.23 -9.34
N PRO A 92 -4.21 -7.25 -10.22
CA PRO A 92 -4.70 -7.11 -11.60
C PRO A 92 -6.23 -6.99 -11.69
N ASP A 93 -6.97 -7.65 -10.81
CA ASP A 93 -8.43 -7.62 -10.79
C ASP A 93 -8.96 -6.86 -9.56
N LEU A 94 -8.98 -5.52 -9.69
CA LEU A 94 -9.49 -4.65 -8.62
C LEU A 94 -11.00 -4.81 -8.42
N ALA A 95 -11.75 -5.24 -9.44
CA ALA A 95 -13.18 -5.45 -9.30
C ALA A 95 -13.45 -6.65 -8.38
N ALA A 96 -12.76 -7.76 -8.59
CA ALA A 96 -12.84 -8.93 -7.73
C ALA A 96 -12.34 -8.63 -6.31
N LEU A 97 -11.20 -7.93 -6.16
CA LEU A 97 -10.69 -7.49 -4.86
C LEU A 97 -11.73 -6.70 -4.06
N LEU A 98 -12.29 -5.64 -4.66
CA LEU A 98 -13.24 -4.75 -3.97
C LEU A 98 -14.57 -5.46 -3.68
N ALA A 99 -15.01 -6.40 -4.54
CA ALA A 99 -16.15 -7.24 -4.27
C ALA A 99 -15.93 -8.15 -3.05
N GLU A 100 -14.76 -8.77 -2.95
CA GLU A 100 -14.37 -9.61 -1.80
C GLU A 100 -14.24 -8.78 -0.52
N MET A 101 -13.57 -7.61 -0.56
CA MET A 101 -13.51 -6.69 0.58
C MET A 101 -14.92 -6.35 1.10
N LYS A 102 -15.83 -6.05 0.16
CA LYS A 102 -17.23 -5.74 0.47
C LYS A 102 -17.99 -6.97 1.01
N ARG A 103 -17.69 -8.17 0.53
CA ARG A 103 -18.33 -9.41 0.99
C ARG A 103 -17.93 -9.72 2.43
N VAL A 104 -16.63 -9.67 2.74
CA VAL A 104 -16.11 -10.12 4.04
C VAL A 104 -16.26 -9.07 5.15
N VAL A 105 -16.42 -7.79 4.83
CA VAL A 105 -16.68 -6.75 5.83
C VAL A 105 -18.12 -6.86 6.35
N LYS A 106 -18.32 -6.69 7.64
CA LYS A 106 -19.64 -6.66 8.29
C LYS A 106 -20.51 -5.49 7.76
N PRO A 107 -21.85 -5.59 7.80
CA PRO A 107 -22.71 -4.43 7.64
C PRO A 107 -22.33 -3.32 8.63
N GLY A 108 -22.12 -2.11 8.12
CA GLY A 108 -21.60 -0.99 8.94
C GLY A 108 -20.12 -1.08 9.30
N GLY A 109 -19.41 -2.12 8.87
CA GLY A 109 -17.95 -2.24 9.02
C GLY A 109 -17.20 -1.25 8.13
N LEU A 110 -15.91 -1.08 8.39
CA LEU A 110 -15.06 -0.10 7.73
C LEU A 110 -14.17 -0.77 6.69
N ILE A 111 -14.11 -0.18 5.50
CA ILE A 111 -13.09 -0.50 4.48
C ILE A 111 -12.10 0.66 4.40
N ILE A 112 -10.81 0.36 4.46
CA ILE A 112 -9.72 1.33 4.37
C ILE A 112 -8.92 1.05 3.11
N LEU A 113 -8.91 2.00 2.18
CA LEU A 113 -8.01 2.00 1.03
C LEU A 113 -6.91 3.03 1.29
N SER A 114 -5.69 2.58 1.49
CA SER A 114 -4.52 3.45 1.67
C SER A 114 -3.57 3.21 0.51
N GLU A 115 -3.38 4.21 -0.36
CA GLU A 115 -2.61 4.03 -1.58
C GLU A 115 -1.77 5.25 -1.91
N MET A 116 -0.53 5.02 -2.34
CA MET A 116 0.30 6.05 -2.94
C MET A 116 -0.40 6.60 -4.19
N TYR A 117 -0.39 7.92 -4.35
CA TYR A 117 -1.01 8.57 -5.50
C TYR A 117 0.01 9.32 -6.35
N ASN A 118 -0.32 9.55 -7.64
CA ASN A 118 0.59 10.16 -8.62
C ASN A 118 0.33 11.66 -8.88
N ASP A 119 -0.73 12.25 -8.30
CA ASP A 119 -1.15 13.61 -8.56
C ASP A 119 -0.91 14.55 -7.37
N GLY A 120 0.10 15.42 -7.47
CA GLY A 120 0.34 16.48 -6.48
C GLY A 120 1.03 16.00 -5.20
N GLN A 121 2.00 15.12 -5.32
CA GLN A 121 2.90 14.77 -4.22
C GLN A 121 3.69 16.00 -3.73
N PRO A 122 3.94 16.16 -2.42
CA PRO A 122 4.93 17.11 -1.91
C PRO A 122 6.31 16.86 -2.55
N LYS A 123 7.12 17.92 -2.73
CA LYS A 123 8.40 17.82 -3.45
C LYS A 123 9.33 16.69 -2.94
N ALA A 124 9.56 16.60 -1.63
CA ALA A 124 10.41 15.54 -1.08
C ALA A 124 9.78 14.13 -1.19
N SER A 125 8.45 14.04 -1.26
CA SER A 125 7.71 12.79 -1.48
C SER A 125 7.69 12.39 -2.96
N LEU A 126 7.81 13.36 -3.87
CA LEU A 126 7.89 13.13 -5.32
C LEU A 126 9.09 12.24 -5.66
N THR A 127 10.23 12.45 -5.01
CA THR A 127 11.42 11.60 -5.19
C THR A 127 11.11 10.11 -4.93
N HIS A 128 10.35 9.79 -3.89
CA HIS A 128 9.93 8.40 -3.63
C HIS A 128 8.96 7.89 -4.70
N TRP A 129 8.06 8.74 -5.16
CA TRP A 129 7.11 8.36 -6.20
C TRP A 129 7.84 8.05 -7.53
N ILE A 130 8.82 8.88 -7.95
CA ILE A 130 9.62 8.63 -9.17
C ILE A 130 10.39 7.30 -9.04
N LEU A 131 11.03 7.05 -7.87
CA LEU A 131 11.70 5.77 -7.61
C LEU A 131 10.75 4.59 -7.80
N HIS A 132 9.51 4.69 -7.30
CA HIS A 132 8.50 3.66 -7.45
C HIS A 132 8.07 3.48 -8.92
N ASP A 133 7.99 4.55 -9.72
CA ASP A 133 7.62 4.47 -11.13
C ASP A 133 8.71 3.77 -11.97
N ILE A 134 9.99 4.00 -11.64
CA ILE A 134 11.13 3.23 -12.19
C ILE A 134 10.98 1.74 -11.85
N ASP A 135 10.70 1.39 -10.59
CA ASP A 135 10.49 0.01 -10.16
C ASP A 135 9.29 -0.63 -10.88
N CYS A 136 8.20 0.12 -11.08
CA CYS A 136 7.02 -0.31 -11.83
C CYS A 136 7.39 -0.69 -13.27
N THR A 137 8.15 0.15 -13.95
CA THR A 137 8.60 -0.09 -15.32
C THR A 137 9.52 -1.32 -15.39
N MET A 138 10.49 -1.45 -14.48
CA MET A 138 11.38 -2.61 -14.42
C MET A 138 10.60 -3.91 -14.18
N HIS A 139 9.64 -3.92 -13.26
CA HIS A 139 8.78 -5.08 -13.00
C HIS A 139 7.95 -5.45 -14.24
N THR A 140 7.41 -4.47 -14.95
CA THR A 140 6.64 -4.71 -16.18
C THR A 140 7.49 -5.38 -17.26
N ILE A 141 8.75 -4.94 -17.44
CA ILE A 141 9.72 -5.58 -18.36
C ILE A 141 10.00 -7.02 -17.92
N ASP A 142 10.12 -7.27 -16.63
CA ASP A 142 10.33 -8.61 -16.05
C ASP A 142 9.07 -9.50 -16.08
N GLY A 143 7.95 -9.02 -16.64
CA GLY A 143 6.68 -9.77 -16.72
C GLY A 143 5.94 -9.88 -15.40
N ILE A 144 6.27 -9.04 -14.41
CA ILE A 144 5.59 -8.94 -13.12
C ILE A 144 4.51 -7.87 -13.24
N TYR A 145 3.26 -8.22 -12.90
CA TYR A 145 2.19 -7.22 -12.87
C TYR A 145 2.49 -6.14 -11.82
N HIS A 146 2.61 -4.92 -12.29
CA HIS A 146 2.79 -3.73 -11.49
C HIS A 146 2.21 -2.55 -12.26
N HIS A 147 1.03 -2.11 -11.87
CA HIS A 147 0.37 -0.96 -12.48
C HIS A 147 1.01 0.34 -11.96
N PRO A 148 1.18 1.39 -12.76
CA PRO A 148 1.50 2.72 -12.24
C PRO A 148 0.54 3.12 -11.15
N THR A 149 0.99 3.92 -10.19
CA THR A 149 0.11 4.39 -9.11
C THR A 149 -1.05 5.21 -9.65
N TYR A 150 -2.15 5.20 -8.94
CA TYR A 150 -3.40 5.88 -9.32
C TYR A 150 -3.38 7.34 -8.88
N SER A 151 -4.15 8.20 -9.55
CA SER A 151 -4.50 9.51 -9.02
C SER A 151 -5.49 9.38 -7.85
N LYS A 152 -5.57 10.41 -7.01
CA LYS A 152 -6.58 10.45 -5.92
C LYS A 152 -8.00 10.25 -6.44
N SER A 153 -8.30 10.86 -7.60
CA SER A 153 -9.62 10.71 -8.23
C SER A 153 -9.91 9.29 -8.71
N GLU A 154 -8.91 8.57 -9.23
CA GLU A 154 -9.06 7.18 -9.64
C GLU A 154 -9.26 6.26 -8.45
N ILE A 155 -8.51 6.43 -7.35
CA ILE A 155 -8.72 5.65 -6.13
C ILE A 155 -10.15 5.81 -5.60
N LEU A 156 -10.66 7.05 -5.57
CA LEU A 156 -12.02 7.33 -5.13
C LEU A 156 -13.08 6.82 -6.11
N TRP A 157 -12.79 6.86 -7.40
CA TRP A 157 -13.66 6.29 -8.42
C TRP A 157 -13.77 4.77 -8.30
N LEU A 158 -12.64 4.07 -8.07
CA LEU A 158 -12.63 2.62 -7.82
C LEU A 158 -13.55 2.24 -6.65
N ALA A 159 -13.42 2.94 -5.52
CA ALA A 159 -14.28 2.70 -4.36
C ALA A 159 -15.77 2.90 -4.68
N ARG A 160 -16.12 4.03 -5.30
CA ARG A 160 -17.53 4.35 -5.65
C ARG A 160 -18.09 3.41 -6.70
N ASN A 161 -17.30 3.02 -7.70
CA ASN A 161 -17.72 2.10 -8.74
C ASN A 161 -17.97 0.68 -8.20
N ALA A 162 -17.28 0.29 -7.12
CA ALA A 162 -17.56 -0.93 -6.37
C ALA A 162 -18.82 -0.82 -5.47
N GLY A 163 -19.50 0.32 -5.48
CA GLY A 163 -20.68 0.58 -4.66
C GLY A 163 -20.36 0.82 -3.20
N LEU A 164 -19.16 1.34 -2.90
CA LEU A 164 -18.78 1.79 -1.56
C LEU A 164 -19.10 3.28 -1.37
N THR A 165 -19.55 3.63 -0.17
CA THR A 165 -19.72 5.02 0.24
C THR A 165 -18.41 5.51 0.85
N VAL A 166 -17.76 6.49 0.20
CA VAL A 166 -16.57 7.15 0.76
C VAL A 166 -17.03 8.18 1.78
N GLU A 167 -16.79 7.92 3.06
CA GLU A 167 -17.19 8.81 4.16
C GLU A 167 -16.17 9.92 4.43
N LYS A 168 -14.89 9.57 4.32
CA LYS A 168 -13.78 10.48 4.65
C LYS A 168 -12.56 10.13 3.83
N THR A 169 -11.74 11.13 3.55
CA THR A 169 -10.39 10.96 3.00
C THR A 169 -9.40 11.82 3.77
N LEU A 170 -8.15 11.36 3.81
CA LEU A 170 -7.02 12.15 4.28
C LEU A 170 -5.77 11.78 3.47
N CYS A 171 -4.78 12.67 3.47
CA CYS A 171 -3.44 12.34 2.99
C CYS A 171 -2.52 12.18 4.20
N ASP A 172 -1.77 11.09 4.21
CA ASP A 172 -0.86 10.74 5.30
C ASP A 172 0.42 10.11 4.74
N LEU A 173 1.49 10.13 5.51
CA LEU A 173 2.76 9.53 5.13
C LEU A 173 3.37 8.74 6.29
N ILE A 174 4.31 7.86 5.96
CA ILE A 174 5.12 7.15 6.96
C ILE A 174 6.32 8.03 7.28
N ASP A 175 6.28 8.74 8.39
CA ASP A 175 7.42 9.52 8.90
C ASP A 175 8.29 8.63 9.80
N ASP A 176 9.13 7.81 9.18
CA ASP A 176 10.07 6.91 9.85
C ASP A 176 11.47 7.08 9.25
N PRO A 177 12.47 7.51 10.05
CA PRO A 177 13.86 7.66 9.59
C PRO A 177 14.44 6.39 8.95
N LYS A 178 13.98 5.18 9.35
CA LYS A 178 14.42 3.92 8.76
C LYS A 178 13.86 3.75 7.34
N VAL A 179 12.64 4.19 7.08
CA VAL A 179 12.06 4.21 5.74
C VAL A 179 12.84 5.17 4.85
N VAL A 180 13.13 6.38 5.33
CA VAL A 180 13.93 7.37 4.60
C VAL A 180 15.34 6.85 4.30
N ALA A 181 16.00 6.20 5.27
CA ALA A 181 17.30 5.59 5.05
C ALA A 181 17.26 4.51 3.97
N LYS A 182 16.22 3.66 3.99
CA LYS A 182 16.04 2.62 2.97
C LYS A 182 15.77 3.20 1.57
N LEU A 183 15.00 4.27 1.47
CA LEU A 183 14.77 4.98 0.20
C LEU A 183 16.07 5.52 -0.40
N ARG A 184 16.96 6.09 0.43
CA ARG A 184 18.28 6.56 -0.01
C ARG A 184 19.13 5.42 -0.57
N GLU A 185 19.12 4.25 0.08
CA GLU A 185 19.82 3.07 -0.43
C GLU A 185 19.24 2.61 -1.79
N CYS A 186 17.91 2.60 -1.93
CA CYS A 186 17.25 2.24 -3.18
C CYS A 186 17.59 3.23 -4.31
N ILE A 187 17.55 4.54 -4.05
CA ILE A 187 17.96 5.58 -5.01
C ILE A 187 19.40 5.36 -5.48
N ALA A 188 20.31 5.14 -4.54
CA ALA A 188 21.72 4.90 -4.86
C ALA A 188 21.95 3.61 -5.69
N ALA A 189 21.04 2.64 -5.60
CA ALA A 189 21.13 1.39 -6.34
C ALA A 189 20.54 1.48 -7.78
N VAL A 190 19.78 2.51 -8.10
CA VAL A 190 19.10 2.64 -9.42
C VAL A 190 20.08 2.51 -10.59
N PRO A 191 21.24 3.20 -10.64
CA PRO A 191 22.15 3.10 -11.78
C PRO A 191 22.68 1.66 -12.00
N GLU A 192 22.90 0.90 -10.94
CA GLU A 192 23.32 -0.50 -11.05
C GLU A 192 22.19 -1.40 -11.53
N ASN A 193 20.98 -1.20 -11.00
CA ASN A 193 19.80 -1.95 -11.39
C ASN A 193 19.46 -1.77 -12.90
N LEU A 194 19.66 -0.56 -13.43
CA LEU A 194 19.37 -0.25 -14.83
C LEU A 194 20.28 -0.98 -15.83
N LYS A 195 21.47 -1.42 -15.42
CA LYS A 195 22.38 -2.19 -16.31
C LYS A 195 21.73 -3.47 -16.84
N LYS A 196 20.84 -4.09 -16.09
CA LYS A 196 20.07 -5.26 -16.53
C LYS A 196 19.24 -5.00 -17.78
N TYR A 197 18.85 -3.75 -18.00
CA TYR A 197 17.91 -3.34 -19.04
C TYR A 197 18.56 -2.56 -20.19
N GLU A 198 19.90 -2.49 -20.28
CA GLU A 198 20.62 -1.73 -21.31
C GLU A 198 20.25 -2.11 -22.75
N SER A 199 19.85 -3.36 -22.97
CA SER A 199 19.41 -3.84 -24.30
C SER A 199 17.90 -3.78 -24.50
N ASP A 200 17.13 -3.35 -23.49
CA ASP A 200 15.67 -3.26 -23.58
C ASP A 200 15.25 -1.97 -24.30
N PRO A 201 14.20 -1.99 -25.16
CA PRO A 201 13.67 -0.78 -25.80
C PRO A 201 13.26 0.33 -24.82
N ALA A 202 12.87 -0.02 -23.60
CA ALA A 202 12.50 0.95 -22.55
C ALA A 202 13.71 1.57 -21.83
N HIS A 203 14.95 1.15 -22.13
CA HIS A 203 16.15 1.66 -21.44
C HIS A 203 16.28 3.19 -21.51
N ALA A 204 16.01 3.80 -22.66
CA ALA A 204 16.08 5.25 -22.81
C ALA A 204 15.07 5.97 -21.90
N PHE A 205 13.89 5.43 -21.73
CA PHE A 205 12.88 5.94 -20.79
C PHE A 205 13.36 5.78 -19.35
N LEU A 206 13.80 4.60 -18.94
CA LEU A 206 14.33 4.34 -17.59
C LEU A 206 15.51 5.25 -17.25
N ALA A 207 16.41 5.51 -18.20
CA ALA A 207 17.54 6.41 -18.00
C ALA A 207 17.11 7.88 -17.80
N ALA A 208 16.06 8.31 -18.52
CA ALA A 208 15.49 9.65 -18.34
C ALA A 208 14.81 9.80 -16.97
N GLU A 209 14.03 8.80 -16.53
CA GLU A 209 13.42 8.75 -15.21
C GLU A 209 14.48 8.75 -14.08
N ALA A 210 15.56 8.01 -14.25
CA ALA A 210 16.67 7.98 -13.29
C ALA A 210 17.40 9.34 -13.21
N ALA A 211 17.53 10.04 -14.33
CA ALA A 211 18.10 11.39 -14.35
C ALA A 211 17.18 12.37 -13.58
N TRP A 212 15.87 12.32 -13.84
CA TRP A 212 14.88 13.12 -13.13
C TRP A 212 14.85 12.78 -11.62
N LEU A 213 14.91 11.50 -11.26
CA LEU A 213 15.02 11.06 -9.86
C LEU A 213 16.19 11.72 -9.16
N ASN A 214 17.37 11.75 -9.78
CA ASN A 214 18.57 12.36 -9.21
C ASN A 214 18.42 13.87 -9.06
N GLU A 215 17.89 14.57 -10.06
CA GLU A 215 17.63 16.02 -10.01
C GLU A 215 16.68 16.37 -8.85
N GLU A 216 15.57 15.64 -8.70
CA GLU A 216 14.61 15.86 -7.62
C GLU A 216 15.20 15.51 -6.26
N TYR A 217 15.99 14.42 -6.17
CA TYR A 217 16.64 14.03 -4.93
C TYR A 217 17.69 15.06 -4.45
N GLU A 218 18.50 15.59 -5.36
CA GLU A 218 19.48 16.65 -5.04
C GLU A 218 18.79 17.95 -4.63
N ALA A 219 17.70 18.31 -5.29
CA ALA A 219 16.98 19.55 -5.03
C ALA A 219 16.12 19.51 -3.75
N ASN A 220 15.47 18.40 -3.46
CA ASN A 220 14.39 18.31 -2.46
C ASN A 220 14.61 17.22 -1.40
N GLY A 221 15.63 16.36 -1.55
CA GLY A 221 15.81 15.18 -0.70
C GLY A 221 14.76 14.11 -0.95
N VAL A 222 14.56 13.24 0.04
CA VAL A 222 13.53 12.18 -0.03
C VAL A 222 12.81 12.01 1.30
N THR A 223 11.50 11.88 1.22
CA THR A 223 10.62 11.38 2.29
C THR A 223 9.74 10.27 1.72
N SER A 224 9.02 9.56 2.58
CA SER A 224 7.96 8.65 2.12
C SER A 224 6.95 9.40 1.25
N ALA A 225 6.50 8.80 0.16
CA ALA A 225 5.38 9.35 -0.61
C ALA A 225 4.12 9.38 0.25
N GLU A 226 3.32 10.43 0.09
CA GLU A 226 2.00 10.49 0.71
C GLU A 226 1.07 9.44 0.11
N GLN A 227 0.20 8.93 0.95
CA GLN A 227 -0.87 8.01 0.58
C GLN A 227 -2.23 8.70 0.77
N LEU A 228 -3.12 8.52 -0.18
CA LEU A 228 -4.54 8.79 0.04
C LEU A 228 -5.11 7.67 0.90
N VAL A 229 -5.66 8.02 2.04
CA VAL A 229 -6.42 7.08 2.88
C VAL A 229 -7.90 7.40 2.72
N ALA A 230 -8.65 6.47 2.16
CA ALA A 230 -10.10 6.57 2.00
C ALA A 230 -10.79 5.61 2.98
N PHE A 231 -11.69 6.17 3.79
CA PHE A 231 -12.55 5.43 4.72
C PHE A 231 -13.91 5.22 4.07
N CYS A 232 -14.25 3.96 3.84
CA CYS A 232 -15.41 3.58 3.06
C CYS A 232 -16.35 2.68 3.87
N ARG A 233 -17.66 2.72 3.53
CA ARG A 233 -18.68 1.80 4.03
C ARG A 233 -19.32 1.03 2.89
N LYS A 234 -19.77 -0.16 3.27
CA LYS A 234 -20.55 -1.07 2.43
C LYS A 234 -21.95 -0.51 2.16
#